data_2af5c591b8434b392a043e2945c6955d
#
_entry.id   2af5c591b8434b392a043e2945c6955d
#
_cell.length_a   1.000
_cell.length_b   1.000
_cell.length_c   1.000
_cell.angle_alpha   90.00
_cell.angle_beta   90.00
_cell.angle_gamma   90.00
#
_symmetry.space_group_name_H-M   'P 1'
#
loop_
_entity.id
_entity.type
_entity.pdbx_description
1 polymer ?
#
loop_
_entity_poly.entity_id
_entity_poly.type
_entity_poly.pdbx_seq_one_letter_code
_entity_poly.pdbx_strand_id
1 'polypeptide(L)'
;MKNTKKTIVAGLYETYTDAEGQEIIDLSGGFGFQVPEVIDAVKAQAEIMGLSNRVLMSEPLIALCRRLAGLLPDPLVSSYVCSSGDEAFEGALKLCKGLNPRRNTLVFIKGGDYGSLTYGRSLTQPDRYSEIQRLLGFKRVAVSHVDDLAKIDWNDCFAVCHTSVITDEKGVLRLIEQPLLDRLYAAAGDAKAPVIAMDVATCLGSLGTLFGFQQYSNTPDIAVLGGPLGGSAVPIGTYTCSEEMAYKVYGRSTPAKHGSTTAGNPMACVAALTTLDYLHTHNSPQRCTHNGQLLAGVLTDLGATALGGWVSVPLHGRNEAQLREALYQNGVYASPARGNALVLRCPVTARSLPVERAGQRIKETFRHVLNHAA
;
A
#
# COMPACT_ATOMS: atom_id res chain seq x y z
N MET A 1 -24.74 6.67 -5.56
CA MET A 1 -23.73 7.16 -6.52
C MET A 1 -24.24 8.46 -7.10
N LYS A 2 -23.78 9.62 -6.60
CA LYS A 2 -24.24 10.95 -7.07
C LYS A 2 -23.12 11.73 -7.79
N ASN A 3 -22.16 11.06 -8.46
CA ASN A 3 -21.10 11.80 -9.16
C ASN A 3 -20.68 11.09 -10.44
N THR A 4 -21.57 11.10 -11.44
CA THR A 4 -21.31 10.62 -12.79
C THR A 4 -20.34 11.51 -13.58
N LYS A 5 -20.01 12.70 -13.06
CA LYS A 5 -19.13 13.68 -13.71
C LYS A 5 -17.63 13.36 -13.62
N LYS A 6 -17.22 12.53 -12.65
CA LYS A 6 -15.81 12.17 -12.41
C LYS A 6 -15.43 10.80 -13.01
N THR A 7 -15.90 10.54 -14.23
CA THR A 7 -15.62 9.29 -14.93
C THR A 7 -14.32 9.44 -15.72
N ILE A 8 -13.33 8.58 -15.44
CA ILE A 8 -12.06 8.54 -16.17
C ILE A 8 -12.28 7.86 -17.53
N VAL A 9 -11.80 8.48 -18.61
CA VAL A 9 -11.88 7.94 -19.98
C VAL A 9 -10.52 7.63 -20.59
N ALA A 10 -9.45 8.32 -20.15
CA ALA A 10 -8.09 8.06 -20.58
C ALA A 10 -7.11 8.48 -19.48
N GLY A 11 -5.88 7.97 -19.51
CA GLY A 11 -4.84 8.39 -18.57
C GLY A 11 -3.45 8.12 -19.09
N LEU A 12 -2.47 8.88 -18.59
CA LEU A 12 -1.04 8.69 -18.86
C LEU A 12 -0.21 9.21 -17.70
N TYR A 13 0.64 8.36 -17.11
CA TYR A 13 1.47 8.67 -15.95
C TYR A 13 0.65 9.24 -14.78
N GLU A 14 0.87 10.50 -14.42
CA GLU A 14 0.21 11.19 -13.31
C GLU A 14 -1.09 11.89 -13.70
N THR A 15 -1.51 11.85 -14.97
CA THR A 15 -2.69 12.57 -15.45
C THR A 15 -3.76 11.63 -16.00
N TYR A 16 -5.01 12.04 -15.89
CA TYR A 16 -6.12 11.42 -16.61
C TYR A 16 -7.06 12.47 -17.17
N THR A 17 -7.85 12.06 -18.18
CA THR A 17 -8.93 12.86 -18.75
C THR A 17 -10.26 12.30 -18.26
N ASP A 18 -11.13 13.17 -17.78
CA ASP A 18 -12.48 12.77 -17.39
C ASP A 18 -13.46 12.81 -18.58
N ALA A 19 -14.71 12.40 -18.34
CA ALA A 19 -15.76 12.35 -19.38
C ALA A 19 -16.19 13.73 -19.90
N GLU A 20 -15.81 14.81 -19.22
CA GLU A 20 -16.05 16.20 -19.65
C GLU A 20 -14.87 16.75 -20.45
N GLY A 21 -13.80 15.96 -20.63
CA GLY A 21 -12.58 16.34 -21.37
C GLY A 21 -11.58 17.12 -20.52
N GLN A 22 -11.80 17.24 -19.19
CA GLN A 22 -10.89 17.94 -18.30
C GLN A 22 -9.66 17.06 -17.99
N GLU A 23 -8.46 17.61 -18.11
CA GLU A 23 -7.22 16.99 -17.66
C GLU A 23 -7.06 17.19 -16.15
N ILE A 24 -6.89 16.08 -15.43
CA ILE A 24 -6.75 16.02 -13.98
C ILE A 24 -5.39 15.44 -13.63
N ILE A 25 -4.65 16.11 -12.74
CA ILE A 25 -3.43 15.57 -12.15
C ILE A 25 -3.83 14.74 -10.93
N ASP A 26 -3.50 13.45 -10.95
CA ASP A 26 -3.83 12.52 -9.88
C ASP A 26 -2.73 12.50 -8.81
N LEU A 27 -3.09 12.86 -7.60
CA LEU A 27 -2.24 12.75 -6.41
C LEU A 27 -2.79 11.72 -5.41
N SER A 28 -3.45 10.66 -5.90
CA SER A 28 -3.91 9.55 -5.08
C SER A 28 -2.87 8.43 -4.88
N GLY A 29 -1.75 8.51 -5.59
CA GLY A 29 -0.65 7.55 -5.53
C GLY A 29 -0.75 6.43 -6.57
N GLY A 30 -0.17 5.29 -6.27
CA GLY A 30 -0.06 4.18 -7.19
C GLY A 30 1.16 4.30 -8.11
N PHE A 31 1.16 3.52 -9.19
CA PHE A 31 2.26 3.52 -10.14
C PHE A 31 2.16 4.67 -11.15
N GLY A 32 0.98 4.93 -11.65
CA GLY A 32 0.65 5.87 -12.72
C GLY A 32 -0.18 5.19 -13.81
N PHE A 33 -0.90 5.98 -14.61
CA PHE A 33 -1.80 5.46 -15.65
C PHE A 33 -1.01 5.06 -16.91
N GLN A 34 -1.40 3.97 -17.55
CA GLN A 34 -1.05 3.57 -18.91
C GLN A 34 0.45 3.77 -19.24
N VAL A 35 1.33 3.33 -18.34
CA VAL A 35 2.79 3.40 -18.55
C VAL A 35 3.15 2.52 -19.76
N PRO A 36 3.70 3.09 -20.85
CA PRO A 36 3.82 2.39 -22.13
C PRO A 36 4.55 1.05 -22.02
N GLU A 37 5.66 0.99 -21.31
CA GLU A 37 6.47 -0.21 -21.17
C GLU A 37 5.67 -1.36 -20.53
N VAL A 38 4.85 -1.05 -19.52
CA VAL A 38 4.01 -2.06 -18.84
C VAL A 38 2.86 -2.50 -19.74
N ILE A 39 2.21 -1.53 -20.42
CA ILE A 39 1.08 -1.82 -21.32
C ILE A 39 1.52 -2.68 -22.51
N ASP A 40 2.65 -2.38 -23.11
CA ASP A 40 3.16 -3.13 -24.27
C ASP A 40 3.57 -4.55 -23.87
N ALA A 41 4.19 -4.73 -22.70
CA ALA A 41 4.50 -6.05 -22.15
C ALA A 41 3.24 -6.88 -21.88
N VAL A 42 2.18 -6.27 -21.33
CA VAL A 42 0.90 -6.94 -21.09
C VAL A 42 0.22 -7.35 -22.39
N LYS A 43 0.23 -6.48 -23.43
CA LYS A 43 -0.33 -6.79 -24.74
C LYS A 43 0.41 -7.98 -25.38
N ALA A 44 1.75 -7.96 -25.37
CA ALA A 44 2.55 -9.05 -25.90
C ALA A 44 2.28 -10.37 -25.15
N GLN A 45 2.15 -10.33 -23.84
CA GLN A 45 1.81 -11.51 -23.05
C GLN A 45 0.40 -12.02 -23.33
N ALA A 46 -0.56 -11.14 -23.58
CA ALA A 46 -1.93 -11.51 -23.91
C ALA A 46 -2.03 -12.29 -25.24
N GLU A 47 -1.15 -12.00 -26.22
CA GLU A 47 -1.04 -12.74 -27.49
C GLU A 47 -0.51 -14.17 -27.28
N ILE A 48 0.30 -14.40 -26.24
CA ILE A 48 0.87 -15.72 -25.93
C ILE A 48 -0.10 -16.49 -25.03
N MET A 49 -0.42 -15.94 -23.87
CA MET A 49 -1.32 -16.53 -22.87
C MET A 49 -1.74 -15.46 -21.86
N GLY A 50 -3.02 -15.09 -21.86
CA GLY A 50 -3.56 -14.08 -20.94
C GLY A 50 -3.77 -14.62 -19.53
N LEU A 51 -4.48 -15.72 -19.39
CA LEU A 51 -4.81 -16.36 -18.12
C LEU A 51 -4.31 -17.80 -18.07
N SER A 52 -3.94 -18.25 -16.89
CA SER A 52 -3.68 -19.65 -16.57
C SER A 52 -4.35 -19.99 -15.23
N ASN A 53 -4.58 -21.26 -15.02
CA ASN A 53 -4.99 -21.75 -13.71
C ASN A 53 -3.77 -21.75 -12.79
N ARG A 54 -3.91 -21.27 -11.56
CA ARG A 54 -2.83 -21.20 -10.56
C ARG A 54 -2.14 -22.54 -10.24
N VAL A 55 -2.76 -23.65 -10.62
CA VAL A 55 -2.19 -25.01 -10.46
C VAL A 55 -1.13 -25.27 -11.54
N LEU A 56 -1.23 -24.59 -12.69
CA LEU A 56 -0.28 -24.67 -13.78
C LEU A 56 0.73 -23.52 -13.66
N MET A 57 1.96 -23.83 -13.29
CA MET A 57 3.00 -22.81 -13.18
C MET A 57 3.39 -22.29 -14.57
N SER A 58 3.21 -20.98 -14.77
CA SER A 58 3.67 -20.28 -15.97
C SER A 58 5.10 -19.77 -15.78
N GLU A 59 5.83 -19.60 -16.88
CA GLU A 59 7.18 -19.02 -16.84
C GLU A 59 7.21 -17.62 -16.21
N PRO A 60 6.29 -16.67 -16.54
CA PRO A 60 6.23 -15.37 -15.86
C PRO A 60 6.03 -15.47 -14.35
N LEU A 61 5.23 -16.43 -13.87
CA LEU A 61 5.05 -16.63 -12.44
C LEU A 61 6.34 -17.05 -11.74
N ILE A 62 7.06 -18.01 -12.33
CA ILE A 62 8.35 -18.47 -11.80
C ILE A 62 9.38 -17.32 -11.81
N ALA A 63 9.44 -16.56 -12.91
CA ALA A 63 10.32 -15.41 -13.04
C ALA A 63 10.04 -14.34 -11.98
N LEU A 64 8.75 -14.02 -11.76
CA LEU A 64 8.35 -13.05 -10.73
C LEU A 64 8.75 -13.52 -9.33
N CYS A 65 8.47 -14.78 -8.96
CA CYS A 65 8.85 -15.31 -7.65
C CYS A 65 10.38 -15.25 -7.43
N ARG A 66 11.18 -15.60 -8.45
CA ARG A 66 12.64 -15.47 -8.39
C ARG A 66 13.10 -14.01 -8.27
N ARG A 67 12.48 -13.10 -9.01
CA ARG A 67 12.79 -11.67 -8.95
C ARG A 67 12.50 -11.09 -7.56
N LEU A 68 11.37 -11.43 -6.97
CA LEU A 68 11.01 -11.00 -5.60
C LEU A 68 11.97 -11.57 -4.57
N ALA A 69 12.31 -12.85 -4.64
CA ALA A 69 13.30 -13.46 -3.75
C ALA A 69 14.69 -12.82 -3.85
N GLY A 70 15.08 -12.29 -5.02
CA GLY A 70 16.34 -11.56 -5.19
C GLY A 70 16.30 -10.09 -4.76
N LEU A 71 15.13 -9.52 -4.54
CA LEU A 71 14.96 -8.11 -4.13
C LEU A 71 14.59 -7.94 -2.65
N LEU A 72 13.93 -8.94 -2.07
CA LEU A 72 13.56 -8.96 -0.66
C LEU A 72 14.74 -9.41 0.21
N PRO A 73 14.87 -8.93 1.44
CA PRO A 73 15.91 -9.41 2.35
C PRO A 73 15.66 -10.86 2.80
N ASP A 74 16.74 -11.59 3.08
CA ASP A 74 16.63 -12.88 3.74
C ASP A 74 15.87 -12.78 5.07
N PRO A 75 15.02 -13.75 5.42
CA PRO A 75 14.74 -15.02 4.75
C PRO A 75 13.52 -15.03 3.82
N LEU A 76 13.09 -13.88 3.29
CA LEU A 76 11.86 -13.70 2.49
C LEU A 76 12.06 -14.21 1.05
N VAL A 77 11.91 -15.51 0.83
CA VAL A 77 12.20 -16.17 -0.46
C VAL A 77 10.99 -16.89 -1.09
N SER A 78 9.97 -17.24 -0.29
CA SER A 78 8.78 -17.97 -0.76
C SER A 78 7.62 -17.02 -0.99
N SER A 79 7.36 -16.68 -2.26
CA SER A 79 6.30 -15.75 -2.66
C SER A 79 5.04 -16.48 -3.10
N TYR A 80 3.88 -16.01 -2.62
CA TYR A 80 2.55 -16.43 -3.02
C TYR A 80 1.86 -15.28 -3.72
N VAL A 81 1.51 -15.46 -4.99
CA VAL A 81 0.89 -14.43 -5.81
C VAL A 81 -0.62 -14.49 -5.69
N CYS A 82 -1.24 -13.35 -5.47
CA CYS A 82 -2.67 -13.12 -5.31
C CYS A 82 -3.16 -12.10 -6.34
N SER A 83 -4.46 -11.84 -6.40
CA SER A 83 -5.04 -10.88 -7.34
C SER A 83 -5.09 -9.45 -6.80
N SER A 84 -4.77 -9.23 -5.53
CA SER A 84 -4.65 -7.91 -4.91
C SER A 84 -3.78 -7.95 -3.66
N GLY A 85 -3.30 -6.78 -3.21
CA GLY A 85 -2.58 -6.65 -1.95
C GLY A 85 -3.46 -6.99 -0.74
N ASP A 86 -4.73 -6.64 -0.77
CA ASP A 86 -5.68 -6.98 0.29
C ASP A 86 -5.88 -8.50 0.40
N GLU A 87 -6.02 -9.21 -0.74
CA GLU A 87 -6.08 -10.67 -0.76
C GLU A 87 -4.77 -11.28 -0.23
N ALA A 88 -3.64 -10.72 -0.60
CA ALA A 88 -2.33 -11.17 -0.12
C ALA A 88 -2.18 -10.98 1.40
N PHE A 89 -2.71 -9.89 1.96
CA PHE A 89 -2.72 -9.67 3.41
C PHE A 89 -3.57 -10.70 4.15
N GLU A 90 -4.76 -11.03 3.63
CA GLU A 90 -5.57 -12.10 4.20
C GLU A 90 -4.90 -13.49 4.09
N GLY A 91 -4.12 -13.70 3.02
CA GLY A 91 -3.27 -14.88 2.86
C GLY A 91 -2.18 -14.97 3.90
N ALA A 92 -1.50 -13.85 4.18
CA ALA A 92 -0.49 -13.76 5.24
C ALA A 92 -1.08 -14.04 6.62
N LEU A 93 -2.23 -13.47 6.95
CA LEU A 93 -2.95 -13.76 8.20
C LEU A 93 -3.34 -15.24 8.33
N LYS A 94 -3.82 -15.84 7.24
CA LYS A 94 -4.14 -17.28 7.19
C LYS A 94 -2.90 -18.14 7.42
N LEU A 95 -1.76 -17.77 6.85
CA LEU A 95 -0.48 -18.45 7.08
C LEU A 95 -0.09 -18.38 8.57
N CYS A 96 -0.14 -17.19 9.18
CA CYS A 96 0.15 -17.01 10.61
C CYS A 96 -0.80 -17.81 11.51
N LYS A 97 -2.09 -17.85 11.16
CA LYS A 97 -3.06 -18.65 11.90
C LYS A 97 -2.78 -20.14 11.75
N GLY A 98 -2.30 -20.59 10.58
CA GLY A 98 -1.85 -21.96 10.36
C GLY A 98 -0.64 -22.36 11.20
N LEU A 99 0.29 -21.41 11.43
CA LEU A 99 1.44 -21.60 12.32
C LEU A 99 1.04 -21.67 13.81
N ASN A 100 0.05 -20.87 14.20
CA ASN A 100 -0.41 -20.71 15.58
C ASN A 100 -1.93 -20.97 15.72
N PRO A 101 -2.44 -22.20 15.43
CA PRO A 101 -3.87 -22.45 15.24
C PRO A 101 -4.71 -22.26 16.52
N ARG A 102 -4.10 -22.36 17.69
CA ARG A 102 -4.81 -22.22 18.99
C ARG A 102 -4.86 -20.79 19.50
N ARG A 103 -4.01 -19.88 18.97
CA ARG A 103 -3.91 -18.49 19.39
C ARG A 103 -4.96 -17.65 18.69
N ASN A 104 -5.51 -16.63 19.35
CA ASN A 104 -6.64 -15.83 18.86
C ASN A 104 -6.45 -14.32 18.90
N THR A 105 -5.28 -13.82 19.26
CA THR A 105 -5.00 -12.38 19.31
C THR A 105 -4.17 -11.95 18.11
N LEU A 106 -4.64 -10.93 17.40
CA LEU A 106 -3.92 -10.18 16.37
C LEU A 106 -3.51 -8.83 16.93
N VAL A 107 -2.21 -8.55 16.96
CA VAL A 107 -1.65 -7.27 17.38
C VAL A 107 -1.38 -6.41 16.15
N PHE A 108 -1.66 -5.12 16.21
CA PHE A 108 -1.41 -4.21 15.09
C PHE A 108 -1.06 -2.79 15.53
N ILE A 109 -0.26 -2.09 14.72
CA ILE A 109 0.05 -0.67 14.96
C ILE A 109 -1.13 0.19 14.52
N LYS A 110 -1.65 1.04 15.43
CA LYS A 110 -2.76 1.97 15.16
C LYS A 110 -2.37 3.03 14.14
N GLY A 111 -3.32 3.43 13.29
CA GLY A 111 -3.13 4.50 12.30
C GLY A 111 -2.62 4.02 10.95
N GLY A 112 -2.32 2.72 10.80
CA GLY A 112 -1.98 2.10 9.53
C GLY A 112 -3.19 1.86 8.61
N ASP A 113 -2.93 1.71 7.32
CA ASP A 113 -3.90 1.25 6.33
C ASP A 113 -3.65 -0.22 5.99
N TYR A 114 -4.50 -1.09 6.51
CA TYR A 114 -4.40 -2.55 6.34
C TYR A 114 -5.31 -3.08 5.23
N GLY A 115 -5.86 -2.19 4.40
CA GLY A 115 -6.71 -2.56 3.28
C GLY A 115 -8.20 -2.48 3.56
N SER A 116 -8.97 -2.97 2.61
CA SER A 116 -10.43 -2.79 2.53
C SER A 116 -11.23 -4.09 2.66
N LEU A 117 -10.59 -5.25 2.63
CA LEU A 117 -11.24 -6.54 2.89
C LEU A 117 -11.50 -6.74 4.39
N THR A 118 -12.17 -7.82 4.74
CA THR A 118 -12.75 -8.04 6.07
C THR A 118 -11.75 -7.85 7.22
N TYR A 119 -10.61 -8.52 7.15
CA TYR A 119 -9.59 -8.43 8.21
C TYR A 119 -8.89 -7.08 8.19
N GLY A 120 -8.38 -6.67 7.04
CA GLY A 120 -7.67 -5.41 6.88
C GLY A 120 -8.54 -4.21 7.28
N ARG A 121 -9.78 -4.16 6.82
CA ARG A 121 -10.72 -3.08 7.16
C ARG A 121 -10.97 -2.98 8.66
N SER A 122 -11.03 -4.10 9.35
CA SER A 122 -11.21 -4.15 10.80
C SER A 122 -10.04 -3.56 11.59
N LEU A 123 -8.84 -3.52 11.01
CA LEU A 123 -7.64 -2.88 11.61
C LEU A 123 -7.51 -1.42 11.19
N THR A 124 -7.86 -1.09 9.94
CA THR A 124 -7.82 0.29 9.41
C THR A 124 -8.82 1.20 10.12
N GLN A 125 -10.01 0.69 10.44
CA GLN A 125 -11.09 1.42 11.12
C GLN A 125 -11.70 0.58 12.25
N PRO A 126 -10.95 0.34 13.34
CA PRO A 126 -11.35 -0.61 14.38
C PRO A 126 -12.67 -0.26 15.06
N ASP A 127 -12.96 1.03 15.26
CA ASP A 127 -14.15 1.48 15.99
C ASP A 127 -15.43 1.37 15.14
N ARG A 128 -15.30 1.49 13.83
CA ARG A 128 -16.44 1.49 12.89
C ARG A 128 -16.94 0.09 12.53
N TYR A 129 -16.09 -0.93 12.69
CA TYR A 129 -16.36 -2.32 12.30
C TYR A 129 -16.36 -3.29 13.48
N SER A 130 -16.74 -2.82 14.67
CA SER A 130 -16.82 -3.63 15.89
C SER A 130 -17.76 -4.84 15.75
N GLU A 131 -18.83 -4.73 14.96
CA GLU A 131 -19.77 -5.82 14.71
C GLU A 131 -19.16 -6.95 13.86
N ILE A 132 -18.34 -6.60 12.85
CA ILE A 132 -17.62 -7.57 12.02
C ILE A 132 -16.61 -8.36 12.87
N GLN A 133 -16.06 -7.74 13.90
CA GLN A 133 -15.13 -8.40 14.83
C GLN A 133 -15.72 -9.68 15.44
N ARG A 134 -17.04 -9.72 15.69
CA ARG A 134 -17.71 -10.92 16.20
C ARG A 134 -17.70 -12.07 15.21
N LEU A 135 -17.67 -11.78 13.91
CA LEU A 135 -17.61 -12.76 12.84
C LEU A 135 -16.18 -13.31 12.62
N LEU A 136 -15.15 -12.56 13.01
CA LEU A 136 -13.76 -12.90 12.72
C LEU A 136 -13.19 -13.98 13.65
N GLY A 137 -13.80 -14.20 14.82
CA GLY A 137 -13.38 -15.24 15.76
C GLY A 137 -12.01 -15.01 16.42
N PHE A 138 -11.45 -13.77 16.36
CA PHE A 138 -10.20 -13.41 17.03
C PHE A 138 -10.26 -12.00 17.64
N LYS A 139 -9.38 -11.77 18.63
CA LYS A 139 -9.20 -10.47 19.28
C LYS A 139 -8.23 -9.60 18.49
N ARG A 140 -8.44 -8.29 18.52
CA ARG A 140 -7.53 -7.29 17.94
C ARG A 140 -7.00 -6.40 19.05
N VAL A 141 -5.69 -6.21 19.10
CA VAL A 141 -5.03 -5.33 20.06
C VAL A 141 -4.24 -4.27 19.31
N ALA A 142 -4.68 -3.01 19.45
CA ALA A 142 -4.02 -1.87 18.85
C ALA A 142 -2.85 -1.42 19.73
N VAL A 143 -1.73 -1.11 19.09
CA VAL A 143 -0.52 -0.57 19.72
C VAL A 143 -0.25 0.82 19.17
N SER A 144 -0.08 1.80 20.03
CA SER A 144 0.31 3.17 19.69
C SER A 144 1.63 3.56 20.36
N HIS A 145 1.91 3.01 21.52
CA HIS A 145 3.07 3.33 22.35
C HIS A 145 3.70 2.07 22.94
N VAL A 146 4.96 2.18 23.34
CA VAL A 146 5.72 1.06 23.93
C VAL A 146 5.01 0.46 25.14
N ASP A 147 4.36 1.28 25.96
CA ASP A 147 3.65 0.82 27.18
C ASP A 147 2.44 -0.09 26.87
N ASP A 148 1.90 -0.02 25.64
CA ASP A 148 0.81 -0.89 25.23
C ASP A 148 1.27 -2.35 25.12
N LEU A 149 2.55 -2.59 24.87
CA LEU A 149 3.12 -3.95 24.73
C LEU A 149 2.97 -4.77 26.02
N ALA A 150 3.00 -4.11 27.19
CA ALA A 150 2.82 -4.77 28.49
C ALA A 150 1.39 -5.29 28.72
N LYS A 151 0.42 -4.82 27.94
CA LYS A 151 -1.00 -5.20 28.05
C LYS A 151 -1.37 -6.40 27.17
N ILE A 152 -0.43 -6.88 26.36
CA ILE A 152 -0.66 -7.93 25.37
C ILE A 152 -0.43 -9.30 26.01
N ASP A 153 -1.42 -10.20 25.87
CA ASP A 153 -1.20 -11.61 26.11
C ASP A 153 -0.48 -12.25 24.91
N TRP A 154 0.84 -12.23 24.97
CA TRP A 154 1.72 -12.73 23.93
C TRP A 154 1.57 -14.25 23.71
N ASN A 155 1.11 -15.02 24.71
CA ASN A 155 0.86 -16.46 24.55
C ASN A 155 -0.34 -16.73 23.64
N ASP A 156 -1.30 -15.79 23.56
CA ASP A 156 -2.47 -15.87 22.68
C ASP A 156 -2.24 -15.13 21.34
N CYS A 157 -1.10 -14.46 21.14
CA CYS A 157 -0.79 -13.71 19.93
C CYS A 157 -0.42 -14.64 18.77
N PHE A 158 -1.23 -14.66 17.68
CA PHE A 158 -0.91 -15.47 16.49
C PHE A 158 -0.16 -14.69 15.40
N ALA A 159 -0.27 -13.37 15.37
CA ALA A 159 0.45 -12.50 14.45
C ALA A 159 0.52 -11.06 14.95
N VAL A 160 1.51 -10.34 14.45
CA VAL A 160 1.66 -8.89 14.60
C VAL A 160 1.62 -8.26 13.21
N CYS A 161 0.97 -7.10 13.05
CA CYS A 161 0.90 -6.39 11.79
C CYS A 161 1.32 -4.93 11.95
N HIS A 162 2.09 -4.41 11.00
CA HIS A 162 2.32 -2.98 10.85
C HIS A 162 2.30 -2.57 9.38
N THR A 163 2.10 -1.29 9.13
CA THR A 163 2.33 -0.62 7.85
C THR A 163 3.61 0.19 7.95
N SER A 164 4.18 0.63 6.82
CA SER A 164 5.40 1.43 6.84
C SER A 164 5.15 2.89 7.20
N VAL A 165 3.93 3.38 7.04
CA VAL A 165 3.51 4.74 7.38
C VAL A 165 2.23 4.68 8.18
N ILE A 166 2.14 5.48 9.24
CA ILE A 166 0.94 5.68 10.02
C ILE A 166 0.44 7.12 9.89
N THR A 167 -0.84 7.30 10.12
CA THR A 167 -1.47 8.61 10.22
C THR A 167 -1.84 8.84 11.68
N ASP A 168 -1.34 9.91 12.28
CA ASP A 168 -1.72 10.26 13.65
C ASP A 168 -3.15 10.82 13.74
N GLU A 169 -3.60 11.15 14.95
CA GLU A 169 -4.96 11.65 15.19
C GLU A 169 -5.23 13.00 14.52
N LYS A 170 -4.18 13.77 14.21
CA LYS A 170 -4.26 15.04 13.48
C LYS A 170 -4.26 14.83 11.96
N GLY A 171 -4.06 13.60 11.49
CA GLY A 171 -3.97 13.29 10.06
C GLY A 171 -2.56 13.47 9.47
N VAL A 172 -1.56 13.72 10.31
CA VAL A 172 -0.18 13.88 9.86
C VAL A 172 0.44 12.51 9.62
N LEU A 173 1.07 12.38 8.45
CA LEU A 173 1.84 11.19 8.08
C LEU A 173 3.15 11.15 8.86
N ARG A 174 3.49 9.96 9.37
CA ARG A 174 4.78 9.72 10.01
C ARG A 174 5.21 8.26 9.88
N LEU A 175 6.50 8.04 10.03
CA LEU A 175 7.05 6.71 10.29
C LEU A 175 6.66 6.27 11.71
N ILE A 176 6.63 4.97 11.94
CA ILE A 176 6.55 4.41 13.29
C ILE A 176 7.89 4.68 13.97
N GLU A 177 7.87 4.97 15.26
CA GLU A 177 9.10 5.19 16.02
C GLU A 177 9.93 3.89 16.10
N GLN A 178 11.20 3.95 15.70
CA GLN A 178 12.08 2.79 15.66
C GLN A 178 12.13 2.04 17.01
N PRO A 179 12.22 2.71 18.18
CA PRO A 179 12.22 2.01 19.48
C PRO A 179 10.93 1.22 19.76
N LEU A 180 9.78 1.67 19.24
CA LEU A 180 8.52 0.93 19.35
C LEU A 180 8.58 -0.35 18.52
N LEU A 181 9.04 -0.24 17.27
CA LEU A 181 9.20 -1.42 16.39
C LEU A 181 10.20 -2.41 16.95
N ASP A 182 11.36 -1.95 17.44
CA ASP A 182 12.39 -2.84 18.00
C ASP A 182 11.82 -3.69 19.15
N ARG A 183 11.08 -3.07 20.07
CA ARG A 183 10.45 -3.77 21.18
C ARG A 183 9.30 -4.68 20.74
N LEU A 184 8.52 -4.23 19.74
CA LEU A 184 7.44 -5.02 19.16
C LEU A 184 7.99 -6.31 18.49
N TYR A 185 9.05 -6.18 17.69
CA TYR A 185 9.71 -7.31 17.03
C TYR A 185 10.35 -8.27 18.03
N ALA A 186 11.00 -7.74 19.07
CA ALA A 186 11.60 -8.57 20.13
C ALA A 186 10.50 -9.38 20.85
N ALA A 187 9.42 -8.73 21.31
CA ALA A 187 8.33 -9.40 22.02
C ALA A 187 7.59 -10.44 21.12
N ALA A 188 7.40 -10.10 19.84
CA ALA A 188 6.82 -11.01 18.85
C ALA A 188 7.71 -12.24 18.61
N GLY A 189 9.03 -12.04 18.51
CA GLY A 189 10.01 -13.11 18.36
C GLY A 189 10.03 -14.06 19.56
N ASP A 190 10.08 -13.54 20.78
CA ASP A 190 10.01 -14.32 22.02
C ASP A 190 8.72 -15.16 22.07
N ALA A 191 7.61 -14.60 21.62
CA ALA A 191 6.33 -15.29 21.55
C ALA A 191 6.18 -16.21 20.33
N LYS A 192 7.11 -16.18 19.38
CA LYS A 192 6.99 -16.87 18.08
C LYS A 192 5.71 -16.49 17.32
N ALA A 193 5.35 -15.21 17.38
CA ALA A 193 4.24 -14.60 16.65
C ALA A 193 4.81 -13.89 15.42
N PRO A 194 4.54 -14.35 14.18
CA PRO A 194 5.11 -13.72 12.99
C PRO A 194 4.71 -12.26 12.84
N VAL A 195 5.66 -11.44 12.36
CA VAL A 195 5.43 -10.03 12.07
C VAL A 195 5.19 -9.84 10.57
N ILE A 196 4.05 -9.24 10.23
CA ILE A 196 3.62 -8.93 8.86
C ILE A 196 3.83 -7.42 8.61
N ALA A 197 4.65 -7.09 7.61
CA ALA A 197 4.67 -5.74 7.05
C ALA A 197 3.66 -5.64 5.90
N MET A 198 2.59 -4.84 6.10
CA MET A 198 1.60 -4.52 5.10
C MET A 198 2.11 -3.37 4.24
N ASP A 199 2.84 -3.69 3.19
CA ASP A 199 3.52 -2.73 2.32
C ASP A 199 2.85 -2.59 0.94
N VAL A 200 1.52 -2.55 0.93
CA VAL A 200 0.73 -2.47 -0.32
C VAL A 200 0.74 -1.06 -0.92
N ALA A 201 0.51 -0.04 -0.09
CA ALA A 201 0.46 1.34 -0.57
C ALA A 201 1.83 2.03 -0.61
N THR A 202 2.79 1.50 0.14
CA THR A 202 4.10 2.12 0.40
C THR A 202 5.26 1.45 -0.32
N CYS A 203 5.02 0.34 -1.03
CA CYS A 203 6.06 -0.33 -1.81
C CYS A 203 6.40 0.39 -3.12
N LEU A 204 7.38 -0.15 -3.81
CA LEU A 204 7.82 0.21 -5.16
C LEU A 204 8.22 1.67 -5.31
N GLY A 205 8.95 2.20 -4.32
CA GLY A 205 9.59 3.50 -4.43
C GLY A 205 8.80 4.66 -3.87
N SER A 206 7.54 4.47 -3.44
CA SER A 206 6.68 5.57 -3.00
C SER A 206 7.20 6.33 -1.78
N LEU A 207 8.03 5.70 -0.94
CA LEU A 207 8.71 6.31 0.21
C LEU A 207 10.22 6.56 -0.02
N GLY A 208 10.73 6.38 -1.23
CA GLY A 208 12.15 6.56 -1.55
C GLY A 208 13.00 5.29 -1.42
N THR A 209 12.46 4.22 -0.85
CA THR A 209 13.05 2.87 -0.85
C THR A 209 12.20 1.93 -1.69
N LEU A 210 12.75 0.81 -2.17
CA LEU A 210 12.00 -0.13 -2.99
C LEU A 210 10.79 -0.70 -2.23
N PHE A 211 10.99 -1.05 -0.97
CA PHE A 211 9.93 -1.47 -0.05
C PHE A 211 9.84 -0.50 1.12
N GLY A 212 8.64 -0.16 1.54
CA GLY A 212 8.41 0.82 2.59
C GLY A 212 8.96 0.37 3.95
N PHE A 213 8.92 -0.94 4.27
CA PHE A 213 9.50 -1.46 5.51
C PHE A 213 11.03 -1.29 5.58
N GLN A 214 11.73 -1.02 4.46
CA GLN A 214 13.16 -0.68 4.45
C GLN A 214 13.47 0.69 5.06
N GLN A 215 12.44 1.47 5.46
CA GLN A 215 12.62 2.67 6.29
C GLN A 215 13.07 2.32 7.72
N TYR A 216 13.02 1.05 8.10
CA TYR A 216 13.32 0.52 9.42
C TYR A 216 14.48 -0.46 9.39
N SER A 217 15.12 -0.65 10.54
CA SER A 217 16.19 -1.65 10.71
C SER A 217 15.68 -3.09 10.85
N ASN A 218 14.35 -3.25 11.05
CA ASN A 218 13.72 -4.55 11.26
C ASN A 218 13.32 -5.21 9.93
N THR A 219 13.56 -6.52 9.83
CA THR A 219 13.07 -7.34 8.71
C THR A 219 11.79 -8.07 9.16
N PRO A 220 10.66 -7.95 8.44
CA PRO A 220 9.45 -8.67 8.77
C PRO A 220 9.57 -10.17 8.46
N ASP A 221 8.77 -11.01 9.12
CA ASP A 221 8.66 -12.43 8.80
C ASP A 221 7.84 -12.66 7.52
N ILE A 222 6.93 -11.73 7.22
CA ILE A 222 6.12 -11.75 6.01
C ILE A 222 6.02 -10.34 5.44
N ALA A 223 6.39 -10.16 4.18
CA ALA A 223 6.18 -8.93 3.43
C ALA A 223 4.96 -9.09 2.51
N VAL A 224 4.01 -8.16 2.62
CA VAL A 224 2.82 -8.09 1.76
C VAL A 224 2.96 -6.92 0.81
N LEU A 225 2.97 -7.20 -0.49
CA LEU A 225 3.13 -6.22 -1.57
C LEU A 225 1.86 -6.18 -2.44
N GLY A 226 1.62 -5.04 -3.06
CA GLY A 226 0.47 -4.87 -3.94
C GLY A 226 0.41 -3.46 -4.52
N GLY A 227 -0.78 -2.87 -4.63
CA GLY A 227 -0.96 -1.51 -5.13
C GLY A 227 -0.26 -1.29 -6.47
N PRO A 228 0.89 -0.61 -6.50
CA PRO A 228 1.60 -0.30 -7.73
C PRO A 228 2.28 -1.50 -8.41
N LEU A 229 2.33 -2.69 -7.79
CA LEU A 229 3.10 -3.85 -8.28
C LEU A 229 2.74 -4.27 -9.71
N GLY A 230 1.47 -4.18 -10.11
CA GLY A 230 1.03 -4.48 -11.47
C GLY A 230 1.10 -3.30 -12.44
N GLY A 231 1.86 -2.25 -12.11
CA GLY A 231 2.05 -1.06 -12.95
C GLY A 231 0.78 -0.27 -13.20
N SER A 232 -0.23 -0.36 -12.32
CA SER A 232 -1.60 0.15 -12.52
C SER A 232 -2.30 -0.38 -13.79
N ALA A 233 -1.75 -1.42 -14.42
CA ALA A 233 -2.29 -2.05 -15.62
C ALA A 233 -3.07 -3.34 -15.30
N VAL A 234 -2.54 -4.18 -14.41
CA VAL A 234 -3.16 -5.45 -14.02
C VAL A 234 -3.14 -5.60 -12.49
N PRO A 235 -4.27 -5.97 -11.85
CA PRO A 235 -4.30 -6.22 -10.42
C PRO A 235 -3.41 -7.40 -10.02
N ILE A 236 -2.58 -7.20 -9.00
CA ILE A 236 -1.72 -8.23 -8.42
C ILE A 236 -1.33 -7.84 -7.00
N GLY A 237 -1.11 -8.84 -6.16
CA GLY A 237 -0.52 -8.72 -4.84
C GLY A 237 0.28 -9.96 -4.51
N THR A 238 1.20 -9.86 -3.56
CA THR A 238 2.00 -11.01 -3.10
C THR A 238 2.17 -10.94 -1.59
N TYR A 239 2.27 -12.11 -0.96
CA TYR A 239 2.90 -12.22 0.35
C TYR A 239 4.09 -13.17 0.26
N THR A 240 5.19 -12.75 0.85
CA THR A 240 6.47 -13.47 0.80
C THR A 240 6.95 -13.75 2.22
N CYS A 241 7.34 -14.98 2.48
CA CYS A 241 7.83 -15.44 3.78
C CYS A 241 9.05 -16.35 3.61
N SER A 242 9.57 -16.91 4.72
CA SER A 242 10.61 -17.92 4.65
C SER A 242 10.06 -19.25 4.11
N GLU A 243 10.95 -20.04 3.50
CA GLU A 243 10.62 -21.38 3.01
C GLU A 243 10.16 -22.30 4.14
N GLU A 244 10.81 -22.22 5.31
CA GLU A 244 10.44 -23.00 6.48
C GLU A 244 8.99 -22.72 6.92
N MET A 245 8.62 -21.44 7.01
CA MET A 245 7.27 -21.02 7.39
C MET A 245 6.22 -21.52 6.40
N ALA A 246 6.51 -21.39 5.10
CA ALA A 246 5.65 -21.84 4.02
C ALA A 246 5.41 -23.35 4.09
N TYR A 247 6.48 -24.13 4.20
CA TYR A 247 6.39 -25.60 4.24
C TYR A 247 5.70 -26.13 5.48
N LYS A 248 5.86 -25.50 6.61
CA LYS A 248 5.21 -25.89 7.87
C LYS A 248 3.69 -25.86 7.78
N VAL A 249 3.13 -24.91 7.02
CA VAL A 249 1.68 -24.73 6.90
C VAL A 249 1.11 -25.38 5.63
N TYR A 250 1.79 -25.19 4.50
CA TYR A 250 1.27 -25.65 3.21
C TYR A 250 1.83 -27.00 2.77
N GLY A 251 2.97 -27.43 3.33
CA GLY A 251 3.69 -28.61 2.88
C GLY A 251 4.51 -28.36 1.60
N ARG A 252 5.42 -29.28 1.30
CA ARG A 252 6.33 -29.15 0.14
C ARG A 252 5.68 -29.42 -1.21
N SER A 253 4.61 -30.23 -1.22
CA SER A 253 3.93 -30.70 -2.45
C SER A 253 2.52 -30.14 -2.62
N THR A 254 2.07 -29.28 -1.73
CA THR A 254 0.71 -28.77 -1.75
C THR A 254 0.71 -27.32 -2.19
N PRO A 255 -0.04 -26.93 -3.24
CA PRO A 255 -0.20 -25.53 -3.62
C PRO A 255 -0.74 -24.71 -2.44
N ALA A 256 -0.42 -23.42 -2.41
CA ALA A 256 -0.95 -22.51 -1.41
C ALA A 256 -2.49 -22.63 -1.30
N LYS A 257 -2.99 -22.79 -0.08
CA LYS A 257 -4.43 -22.93 0.19
C LYS A 257 -5.14 -21.58 0.27
N HIS A 258 -4.60 -20.57 -0.41
CA HIS A 258 -5.13 -19.22 -0.45
C HIS A 258 -4.97 -18.60 -1.84
N GLY A 259 -5.89 -17.70 -2.22
CA GLY A 259 -5.91 -16.96 -3.47
C GLY A 259 -7.06 -17.38 -4.39
N SER A 260 -7.27 -16.60 -5.45
CA SER A 260 -8.27 -16.89 -6.48
C SER A 260 -7.75 -17.92 -7.50
N THR A 261 -8.66 -18.46 -8.31
CA THR A 261 -8.30 -19.43 -9.38
C THR A 261 -7.32 -18.85 -10.39
N THR A 262 -7.41 -17.56 -10.68
CA THR A 262 -6.58 -16.84 -11.67
C THR A 262 -5.43 -16.06 -11.04
N ALA A 263 -5.18 -16.22 -9.74
CA ALA A 263 -4.04 -15.60 -9.07
C ALA A 263 -2.71 -16.10 -9.70
N GLY A 264 -1.77 -15.19 -9.88
CA GLY A 264 -0.50 -15.49 -10.55
C GLY A 264 -0.63 -15.71 -12.06
N ASN A 265 -1.67 -15.14 -12.69
CA ASN A 265 -1.82 -15.23 -14.15
C ASN A 265 -0.64 -14.56 -14.88
N PRO A 266 -0.30 -15.03 -16.09
CA PRO A 266 0.86 -14.56 -16.84
C PRO A 266 0.88 -13.06 -17.10
N MET A 267 -0.25 -12.44 -17.45
CA MET A 267 -0.32 -10.99 -17.69
C MET A 267 0.03 -10.17 -16.45
N ALA A 268 -0.52 -10.56 -15.29
CA ALA A 268 -0.22 -9.87 -14.04
C ALA A 268 1.25 -10.03 -13.62
N CYS A 269 1.82 -11.22 -13.83
CA CYS A 269 3.22 -11.48 -13.53
C CYS A 269 4.17 -10.69 -14.44
N VAL A 270 3.87 -10.60 -15.74
CA VAL A 270 4.65 -9.79 -16.70
C VAL A 270 4.52 -8.30 -16.36
N ALA A 271 3.31 -7.82 -16.04
CA ALA A 271 3.13 -6.45 -15.60
C ALA A 271 4.01 -6.13 -14.38
N ALA A 272 4.04 -7.03 -13.39
CA ALA A 272 4.86 -6.86 -12.18
C ALA A 272 6.36 -6.87 -12.48
N LEU A 273 6.84 -7.79 -13.32
CA LEU A 273 8.24 -7.86 -13.76
C LEU A 273 8.67 -6.56 -14.46
N THR A 274 7.87 -6.10 -15.43
CA THR A 274 8.16 -4.87 -16.17
C THR A 274 8.09 -3.64 -15.24
N THR A 275 7.17 -3.63 -14.28
CA THR A 275 7.11 -2.58 -13.25
C THR A 275 8.40 -2.53 -12.43
N LEU A 276 8.91 -3.66 -11.97
CA LEU A 276 10.17 -3.74 -11.22
C LEU A 276 11.37 -3.28 -12.05
N ASP A 277 11.41 -3.62 -13.34
CA ASP A 277 12.47 -3.17 -14.24
C ASP A 277 12.39 -1.66 -14.51
N TYR A 278 11.18 -1.12 -14.68
CA TYR A 278 10.94 0.32 -14.83
C TYR A 278 11.47 1.11 -13.63
N LEU A 279 11.23 0.64 -12.41
CA LEU A 279 11.71 1.31 -11.19
C LEU A 279 13.22 1.48 -11.18
N HIS A 280 13.93 0.42 -11.58
CA HIS A 280 15.39 0.41 -11.64
C HIS A 280 15.91 1.34 -12.75
N THR A 281 15.38 1.19 -13.96
CA THR A 281 15.80 1.95 -15.15
C THR A 281 15.60 3.45 -14.99
N HIS A 282 14.51 3.86 -14.31
CA HIS A 282 14.14 5.27 -14.20
C HIS A 282 14.47 5.89 -12.83
N ASN A 283 15.21 5.21 -11.95
CA ASN A 283 15.50 5.67 -10.58
C ASN A 283 14.23 6.19 -9.85
N SER A 284 13.13 5.45 -10.00
CA SER A 284 11.81 5.91 -9.59
C SER A 284 11.69 6.23 -8.09
N PRO A 285 12.33 5.50 -7.15
CA PRO A 285 12.28 5.84 -5.73
C PRO A 285 12.81 7.24 -5.43
N GLN A 286 13.96 7.59 -6.01
CA GLN A 286 14.60 8.91 -5.83
C GLN A 286 13.75 10.00 -6.48
N ARG A 287 13.22 9.76 -7.67
CA ARG A 287 12.33 10.69 -8.36
C ARG A 287 11.04 10.92 -7.58
N CYS A 288 10.44 9.86 -7.01
CA CYS A 288 9.24 9.98 -6.20
C CYS A 288 9.49 10.83 -4.94
N THR A 289 10.62 10.63 -4.25
CA THR A 289 11.05 11.45 -3.12
C THR A 289 11.24 12.91 -3.53
N HIS A 290 11.93 13.16 -4.65
CA HIS A 290 12.12 14.52 -5.18
C HIS A 290 10.77 15.20 -5.44
N ASN A 291 9.81 14.50 -6.05
CA ASN A 291 8.49 15.03 -6.32
C ASN A 291 7.70 15.36 -5.05
N GLY A 292 7.81 14.53 -4.02
CA GLY A 292 7.20 14.80 -2.71
C GLY A 292 7.80 16.06 -2.06
N GLN A 293 9.13 16.20 -2.09
CA GLN A 293 9.83 17.38 -1.58
C GLN A 293 9.47 18.65 -2.38
N LEU A 294 9.40 18.57 -3.71
CA LEU A 294 8.96 19.64 -4.59
C LEU A 294 7.54 20.09 -4.25
N LEU A 295 6.61 19.15 -4.13
CA LEU A 295 5.21 19.43 -3.79
C LEU A 295 5.10 20.09 -2.41
N ALA A 296 5.78 19.55 -1.40
CA ALA A 296 5.79 20.13 -0.05
C ALA A 296 6.42 21.52 -0.02
N GLY A 297 7.48 21.74 -0.81
CA GLY A 297 8.12 23.06 -0.97
C GLY A 297 7.16 24.11 -1.53
N VAL A 298 6.39 23.78 -2.58
CA VAL A 298 5.35 24.67 -3.12
C VAL A 298 4.27 24.99 -2.10
N LEU A 299 3.94 24.03 -1.24
CA LEU A 299 2.87 24.10 -0.23
C LEU A 299 3.38 24.48 1.17
N THR A 300 4.59 24.97 1.31
CA THR A 300 5.21 25.32 2.60
C THR A 300 4.34 26.27 3.43
N ASP A 301 3.73 27.27 2.80
CA ASP A 301 2.84 28.25 3.47
C ASP A 301 1.59 27.60 4.07
N LEU A 302 1.25 26.38 3.63
CA LEU A 302 0.13 25.60 4.15
C LEU A 302 0.57 24.58 5.21
N GLY A 303 1.83 24.61 5.65
CA GLY A 303 2.37 23.67 6.62
C GLY A 303 2.49 22.25 6.09
N ALA A 304 2.71 22.08 4.80
CA ALA A 304 2.88 20.78 4.18
C ALA A 304 4.17 20.08 4.64
N THR A 305 4.10 18.77 4.85
CA THR A 305 5.26 17.93 5.19
C THR A 305 5.33 16.73 4.26
N ALA A 306 6.55 16.36 3.82
CA ALA A 306 6.78 15.23 2.91
C ALA A 306 7.40 14.04 3.62
N LEU A 307 6.98 12.84 3.20
CA LEU A 307 7.58 11.56 3.53
C LEU A 307 7.71 10.74 2.24
N GLY A 308 8.91 10.73 1.66
CA GLY A 308 9.09 10.24 0.30
C GLY A 308 8.22 11.01 -0.70
N GLY A 309 7.45 10.30 -1.51
CA GLY A 309 6.47 10.87 -2.45
C GLY A 309 5.11 11.25 -1.83
N TRP A 310 4.94 11.07 -0.54
CA TRP A 310 3.70 11.37 0.17
C TRP A 310 3.80 12.71 0.89
N VAL A 311 2.75 13.52 0.76
CA VAL A 311 2.72 14.87 1.34
C VAL A 311 1.44 15.04 2.15
N SER A 312 1.59 15.44 3.40
CA SER A 312 0.47 15.78 4.31
C SER A 312 0.27 17.30 4.31
N VAL A 313 -0.96 17.74 4.07
CA VAL A 313 -1.33 19.16 4.05
C VAL A 313 -2.47 19.40 5.03
N PRO A 314 -2.26 20.15 6.13
CA PRO A 314 -3.31 20.45 7.09
C PRO A 314 -4.51 21.16 6.46
N LEU A 315 -5.73 20.82 6.89
CA LEU A 315 -6.96 21.42 6.36
C LEU A 315 -7.20 22.86 6.86
N HIS A 316 -6.60 23.24 7.97
CA HIS A 316 -6.78 24.56 8.60
C HIS A 316 -8.26 24.93 8.82
N GLY A 317 -9.07 24.00 9.31
CA GLY A 317 -10.49 24.19 9.57
C GLY A 317 -11.40 24.22 8.33
N ARG A 318 -10.86 23.97 7.13
CA ARG A 318 -11.65 23.88 5.89
C ARG A 318 -12.50 22.61 5.86
N ASN A 319 -13.67 22.71 5.25
CA ASN A 319 -14.48 21.53 4.96
C ASN A 319 -13.79 20.67 3.89
N GLU A 320 -13.48 19.43 4.24
CA GLU A 320 -12.75 18.49 3.40
C GLU A 320 -13.46 18.22 2.06
N ALA A 321 -14.77 17.98 2.09
CA ALA A 321 -15.53 17.66 0.90
C ALA A 321 -15.58 18.83 -0.09
N GLN A 322 -15.76 20.04 0.43
CA GLN A 322 -15.76 21.26 -0.39
C GLN A 322 -14.37 21.53 -0.99
N LEU A 323 -13.31 21.36 -0.17
CA LEU A 323 -11.94 21.55 -0.64
C LEU A 323 -11.59 20.57 -1.76
N ARG A 324 -11.91 19.28 -1.59
CA ARG A 324 -11.65 18.26 -2.62
C ARG A 324 -12.46 18.50 -3.89
N GLU A 325 -13.69 18.98 -3.78
CA GLU A 325 -14.48 19.35 -4.95
C GLU A 325 -13.83 20.54 -5.69
N ALA A 326 -13.41 21.56 -4.95
CA ALA A 326 -12.72 22.72 -5.54
C ALA A 326 -11.36 22.33 -6.17
N LEU A 327 -10.61 21.42 -5.54
CA LEU A 327 -9.38 20.87 -6.13
C LEU A 327 -9.66 20.15 -7.45
N TYR A 328 -10.72 19.34 -7.49
CA TYR A 328 -11.11 18.63 -8.72
C TYR A 328 -11.47 19.61 -9.85
N GLN A 329 -12.24 20.64 -9.54
CA GLN A 329 -12.59 21.71 -10.51
C GLN A 329 -11.34 22.44 -11.03
N ASN A 330 -10.28 22.52 -10.21
CA ASN A 330 -8.99 23.08 -10.59
C ASN A 330 -8.02 22.04 -11.20
N GLY A 331 -8.51 20.88 -11.59
CA GLY A 331 -7.73 19.86 -12.28
C GLY A 331 -6.75 19.11 -11.40
N VAL A 332 -7.07 18.92 -10.10
CA VAL A 332 -6.26 18.09 -9.18
C VAL A 332 -7.16 17.11 -8.45
N TYR A 333 -6.84 15.83 -8.49
CA TYR A 333 -7.50 14.83 -7.68
C TYR A 333 -6.69 14.50 -6.42
N ALA A 334 -7.34 14.55 -5.28
CA ALA A 334 -6.80 14.12 -3.98
C ALA A 334 -7.71 13.08 -3.33
N SER A 335 -7.12 12.07 -2.71
CA SER A 335 -7.85 11.08 -1.90
C SER A 335 -8.55 11.75 -0.71
N PRO A 336 -9.58 11.11 -0.11
CA PRO A 336 -10.20 11.59 1.12
C PRO A 336 -9.16 11.84 2.21
N ALA A 337 -9.39 12.92 2.99
CA ALA A 337 -8.53 13.27 4.11
C ALA A 337 -8.49 12.16 5.16
N ARG A 338 -7.37 12.08 5.85
CA ARG A 338 -7.21 11.27 7.05
C ARG A 338 -7.05 12.21 8.23
N GLY A 339 -7.97 12.15 9.19
CA GLY A 339 -8.01 13.13 10.28
C GLY A 339 -8.21 14.56 9.73
N ASN A 340 -7.37 15.50 10.15
CA ASN A 340 -7.45 16.92 9.76
C ASN A 340 -6.41 17.33 8.70
N ALA A 341 -5.99 16.40 7.83
CA ALA A 341 -5.05 16.69 6.76
C ALA A 341 -5.42 15.95 5.46
N LEU A 342 -5.19 16.57 4.30
CA LEU A 342 -5.13 15.90 3.02
C LEU A 342 -3.82 15.11 2.93
N VAL A 343 -3.90 13.90 2.42
CA VAL A 343 -2.74 13.08 2.09
C VAL A 343 -2.63 13.01 0.57
N LEU A 344 -1.69 13.76 0.03
CA LEU A 344 -1.35 13.77 -1.38
C LEU A 344 -0.25 12.73 -1.61
N ARG A 345 -0.37 11.91 -2.62
CA ARG A 345 0.59 10.85 -2.94
C ARG A 345 0.97 10.97 -4.41
N CYS A 346 2.21 11.33 -4.68
CA CYS A 346 2.73 11.36 -6.05
C CYS A 346 2.74 9.92 -6.61
N PRO A 347 2.17 9.66 -7.80
CA PRO A 347 2.41 8.41 -8.49
C PRO A 347 3.91 8.16 -8.68
N VAL A 348 4.33 6.91 -8.61
CA VAL A 348 5.77 6.54 -8.68
C VAL A 348 6.42 6.97 -10.00
N THR A 349 5.63 7.00 -11.08
CA THR A 349 6.09 7.41 -12.41
C THR A 349 5.90 8.90 -12.69
N ALA A 350 5.39 9.69 -11.73
CA ALA A 350 5.06 11.09 -11.95
C ALA A 350 6.26 11.92 -12.39
N ARG A 351 6.00 12.84 -13.33
CA ARG A 351 6.95 13.84 -13.82
C ARG A 351 6.89 15.08 -12.94
N SER A 352 8.02 15.74 -12.73
CA SER A 352 8.12 16.85 -11.77
C SER A 352 7.29 18.07 -12.16
N LEU A 353 7.23 18.43 -13.45
CA LEU A 353 6.48 19.60 -13.90
C LEU A 353 4.96 19.53 -13.63
N PRO A 354 4.25 18.44 -13.94
CA PRO A 354 2.85 18.29 -13.53
C PRO A 354 2.66 18.31 -12.00
N VAL A 355 3.57 17.72 -11.22
CA VAL A 355 3.52 17.76 -9.75
C VAL A 355 3.62 19.18 -9.22
N GLU A 356 4.54 19.98 -9.77
CA GLU A 356 4.69 21.39 -9.42
C GLU A 356 3.43 22.20 -9.77
N ARG A 357 2.87 21.98 -10.97
CA ARG A 357 1.59 22.60 -11.38
C ARG A 357 0.45 22.22 -10.43
N ALA A 358 0.37 20.97 -10.02
CA ALA A 358 -0.61 20.54 -9.03
C ALA A 358 -0.44 21.29 -7.70
N GLY A 359 0.80 21.47 -7.24
CA GLY A 359 1.11 22.26 -6.05
C GLY A 359 0.59 23.70 -6.14
N GLN A 360 0.80 24.37 -7.27
CA GLN A 360 0.29 25.73 -7.48
C GLN A 360 -1.24 25.78 -7.47
N ARG A 361 -1.90 24.87 -8.18
CA ARG A 361 -3.38 24.76 -8.18
C ARG A 361 -3.94 24.47 -6.78
N ILE A 362 -3.28 23.63 -5.98
CA ILE A 362 -3.66 23.37 -4.59
C ILE A 362 -3.54 24.64 -3.77
N LYS A 363 -2.42 25.35 -3.86
CA LYS A 363 -2.17 26.60 -3.13
C LYS A 363 -3.23 27.66 -3.45
N GLU A 364 -3.60 27.83 -4.72
CA GLU A 364 -4.68 28.71 -5.17
C GLU A 364 -6.03 28.30 -4.60
N THR A 365 -6.35 27.00 -4.67
CA THR A 365 -7.63 26.48 -4.15
C THR A 365 -7.76 26.73 -2.65
N PHE A 366 -6.70 26.52 -1.87
CA PHE A 366 -6.71 26.81 -0.43
C PHE A 366 -6.93 28.27 -0.10
N ARG A 367 -6.58 29.20 -0.97
CA ARG A 367 -6.85 30.63 -0.78
C ARG A 367 -8.32 31.00 -1.02
N HIS A 368 -8.98 30.28 -1.94
CA HIS A 368 -10.35 30.58 -2.33
C HIS A 368 -11.40 29.85 -1.48
N VAL A 369 -11.08 28.66 -0.96
CA VAL A 369 -11.99 27.94 -0.07
C VAL A 369 -11.89 28.53 1.33
N LEU A 370 -12.97 29.20 1.77
CA LEU A 370 -13.05 29.86 3.07
C LEU A 370 -12.90 28.86 4.22
N ASN A 371 -12.26 29.33 5.30
CA ASN A 371 -12.31 28.62 6.57
C ASN A 371 -13.74 28.69 7.10
N HIS A 372 -14.39 27.55 7.30
CA HIS A 372 -15.57 27.50 8.14
C HIS A 372 -15.08 27.50 9.59
N ALA A 373 -14.76 28.68 10.12
CA ALA A 373 -14.75 28.89 11.56
C ALA A 373 -16.21 28.70 12.00
N ALA A 374 -16.45 27.65 12.75
CA ALA A 374 -17.74 27.39 13.39
C ALA A 374 -18.03 28.46 14.44
#